data_2d450797f4b50c93d6e368ff01cc276d
#
_entry.id   2d450797f4b50c93d6e368ff01cc276d
#
_cell.length_a   1.000
_cell.length_b   1.000
_cell.length_c   1.000
_cell.angle_alpha   90.00
_cell.angle_beta   90.00
_cell.angle_gamma   90.00
#
_symmetry.space_group_name_H-M   'P 1'
#
loop_
_entity.id
_entity.type
_entity.pdbx_description
1 polymer ?
#
loop_
_entity_poly.entity_id
_entity_poly.type
_entity_poly.pdbx_seq_one_letter_code
_entity_poly.pdbx_strand_id
1 'polypeptide(L)'
;MKRIAWVSVGLVLFFILSPAGAGAQKSDLKIMTGPMGGAWYPLGGAIADAIQKQIPEVTFSVMPGGGIGNVEALESGKCDIGFANSCSAVDGLFGRPPFKKKMENMRQLANLYPQYFQMAVAEASGIKSVADMKGKVLACDRKGLTGEQLSELVLKVYGLSYKDLAKVNHVSYSDGVSLMKDGHAQGFFLITTIPSSSIIDLAADRKIRLLSLPDDKIQDLQKINSGFLKRVIPKGTYPGVDYEVQGVGAFTHLIIGAKLPDDLVYRITKVIATNTSRFADVVKDMKGVTPKDLAFDVGVPYHPGALKYYKEVGVQ
;
A
#
# COMPACT_ATOMS: atom_id res chain seq x y z
N MET A 1 54.74 74.15 -34.45
CA MET A 1 53.47 73.40 -34.40
C MET A 1 53.76 72.00 -33.85
N LYS A 2 53.50 71.76 -32.58
CA LYS A 2 53.74 70.46 -31.94
C LYS A 2 52.39 69.72 -31.85
N ARG A 3 52.29 68.55 -32.48
CA ARG A 3 51.16 67.67 -32.41
C ARG A 3 51.29 66.79 -31.17
N ILE A 4 50.33 66.91 -30.28
CA ILE A 4 50.22 66.06 -29.09
C ILE A 4 49.36 64.84 -29.51
N ALA A 5 49.93 63.61 -29.39
CA ALA A 5 49.21 62.36 -29.60
C ALA A 5 48.61 61.91 -28.26
N TRP A 6 47.29 61.70 -28.23
CA TRP A 6 46.57 61.10 -27.11
C TRP A 6 46.60 59.55 -27.25
N VAL A 7 47.21 58.89 -26.26
CA VAL A 7 47.17 57.45 -26.14
C VAL A 7 46.00 57.12 -25.24
N SER A 8 44.95 56.51 -25.81
CA SER A 8 43.79 55.99 -25.05
C SER A 8 44.11 54.59 -24.49
N VAL A 9 44.26 54.48 -23.17
CA VAL A 9 44.36 53.18 -22.47
C VAL A 9 42.96 52.66 -22.26
N GLY A 10 42.61 51.67 -23.05
CA GLY A 10 41.33 50.91 -22.88
C GLY A 10 41.43 49.95 -21.68
N LEU A 11 40.70 50.26 -20.63
CA LEU A 11 40.54 49.37 -19.48
C LEU A 11 39.56 48.22 -19.84
N VAL A 12 40.08 47.03 -20.11
CA VAL A 12 39.23 45.81 -20.32
C VAL A 12 38.86 45.29 -18.96
N LEU A 13 37.62 45.56 -18.55
CA LEU A 13 37.01 44.91 -17.38
C LEU A 13 36.67 43.46 -17.74
N PHE A 14 37.44 42.49 -17.24
CA PHE A 14 37.08 41.09 -17.23
C PHE A 14 35.96 40.87 -16.18
N PHE A 15 34.72 40.77 -16.63
CA PHE A 15 33.64 40.26 -15.82
C PHE A 15 33.87 38.74 -15.64
N ILE A 16 34.37 38.34 -14.48
CA ILE A 16 34.38 36.96 -14.05
C ILE A 16 32.91 36.62 -13.71
N LEU A 17 32.18 36.01 -14.66
CA LEU A 17 30.92 35.33 -14.36
C LEU A 17 31.27 34.15 -13.44
N SER A 18 31.16 34.34 -12.14
CA SER A 18 31.04 33.22 -11.20
C SER A 18 29.80 32.43 -11.60
N PRO A 19 29.90 31.09 -11.82
CA PRO A 19 28.69 30.29 -11.96
C PRO A 19 27.92 30.43 -10.64
N ALA A 20 26.78 31.13 -10.69
CA ALA A 20 25.84 31.12 -9.62
C ALA A 20 25.55 29.65 -9.34
N GLY A 21 25.95 29.15 -8.18
CA GLY A 21 25.61 27.79 -7.75
C GLY A 21 24.11 27.63 -7.90
N ALA A 22 23.70 26.76 -8.82
CA ALA A 22 22.31 26.36 -8.94
C ALA A 22 21.93 25.77 -7.60
N GLY A 23 21.37 26.58 -6.71
CA GLY A 23 20.78 26.12 -5.47
C GLY A 23 19.83 25.02 -5.85
N ALA A 24 20.04 23.79 -5.36
CA ALA A 24 19.19 22.66 -5.65
C ALA A 24 17.75 23.07 -5.34
N GLN A 25 16.93 23.14 -6.38
CA GLN A 25 15.53 23.52 -6.24
C GLN A 25 14.87 22.52 -5.31
N LYS A 26 14.42 22.99 -4.14
CA LYS A 26 13.73 22.13 -3.18
C LYS A 26 12.48 21.55 -3.83
N SER A 27 12.37 20.24 -3.80
CA SER A 27 11.17 19.50 -4.26
C SER A 27 10.27 19.23 -3.05
N ASP A 28 9.07 19.79 -3.06
CA ASP A 28 8.05 19.47 -2.03
C ASP A 28 7.16 18.34 -2.56
N LEU A 29 7.35 17.13 -2.02
CA LEU A 29 6.63 15.93 -2.42
C LEU A 29 5.49 15.65 -1.44
N LYS A 30 4.42 15.08 -1.95
CA LYS A 30 3.25 14.68 -1.18
C LYS A 30 3.15 13.17 -1.11
N ILE A 31 3.13 12.63 0.12
CA ILE A 31 2.90 11.21 0.35
C ILE A 31 1.53 10.99 0.96
N MET A 32 0.66 10.25 0.27
CA MET A 32 -0.63 9.80 0.79
C MET A 32 -0.51 8.40 1.38
N THR A 33 -0.98 8.26 2.60
CA THR A 33 -0.81 7.07 3.44
C THR A 33 -2.13 6.32 3.65
N GLY A 34 -2.41 5.88 4.86
CA GLY A 34 -3.68 5.31 5.30
C GLY A 34 -4.45 6.25 6.22
N PRO A 35 -5.58 5.81 6.75
CA PRO A 35 -6.32 6.54 7.76
C PRO A 35 -5.46 6.80 9.00
N MET A 36 -5.68 7.93 9.65
CA MET A 36 -5.10 8.20 10.97
C MET A 36 -5.50 7.07 11.94
N GLY A 37 -4.54 6.61 12.75
CA GLY A 37 -4.73 5.43 13.62
C GLY A 37 -4.38 4.09 12.97
N GLY A 38 -4.17 4.04 11.63
CA GLY A 38 -3.64 2.86 10.93
C GLY A 38 -2.11 2.87 10.82
N ALA A 39 -1.51 1.71 10.57
CA ALA A 39 -0.05 1.54 10.47
C ALA A 39 0.59 2.32 9.31
N TRP A 40 -0.12 2.58 8.23
CA TRP A 40 0.42 3.29 7.07
C TRP A 40 0.75 4.76 7.37
N TYR A 41 -0.02 5.43 8.25
CA TYR A 41 0.21 6.84 8.54
C TYR A 41 1.55 7.08 9.25
N PRO A 42 1.85 6.44 10.39
CA PRO A 42 3.16 6.58 11.03
C PRO A 42 4.31 6.04 10.17
N LEU A 43 4.09 4.98 9.40
CA LEU A 43 5.12 4.44 8.49
C LEU A 43 5.45 5.44 7.38
N GLY A 44 4.45 6.09 6.78
CA GLY A 44 4.66 7.14 5.79
C GLY A 44 5.45 8.32 6.34
N GLY A 45 5.18 8.71 7.60
CA GLY A 45 5.98 9.70 8.31
C GLY A 45 7.44 9.28 8.50
N ALA A 46 7.68 8.02 8.88
CA ALA A 46 9.03 7.48 9.06
C ALA A 46 9.81 7.40 7.72
N ILE A 47 9.13 7.02 6.64
CA ILE A 47 9.72 6.99 5.29
C ILE A 47 10.08 8.42 4.85
N ALA A 48 9.16 9.37 4.99
CA ALA A 48 9.39 10.77 4.65
C ALA A 48 10.59 11.35 5.42
N ASP A 49 10.66 11.12 6.74
CA ASP A 49 11.78 11.56 7.59
C ASP A 49 13.12 10.94 7.17
N ALA A 50 13.13 9.64 6.85
CA ALA A 50 14.34 8.96 6.37
C ALA A 50 14.84 9.54 5.03
N ILE A 51 13.92 9.83 4.12
CA ILE A 51 14.27 10.44 2.82
C ILE A 51 14.77 11.87 3.02
N GLN A 52 14.08 12.71 3.78
CA GLN A 52 14.51 14.10 4.02
C GLN A 52 15.89 14.20 4.68
N LYS A 53 16.25 13.26 5.56
CA LYS A 53 17.56 13.21 6.20
C LYS A 53 18.69 12.87 5.24
N GLN A 54 18.45 12.08 4.22
CA GLN A 54 19.45 11.62 3.27
C GLN A 54 19.41 12.39 1.92
N ILE A 55 18.28 13.06 1.65
CA ILE A 55 18.07 13.88 0.45
C ILE A 55 17.55 15.26 0.90
N PRO A 56 18.41 16.16 1.38
CA PRO A 56 17.99 17.42 2.03
C PRO A 56 17.24 18.41 1.13
N GLU A 57 17.36 18.25 -0.19
CA GLU A 57 16.61 19.05 -1.17
C GLU A 57 15.15 18.61 -1.33
N VAL A 58 14.73 17.52 -0.68
CA VAL A 58 13.36 17.02 -0.72
C VAL A 58 12.68 17.29 0.62
N THR A 59 11.46 17.82 0.57
CA THR A 59 10.55 17.94 1.71
C THR A 59 9.28 17.11 1.46
N PHE A 60 8.58 16.71 2.50
CA PHE A 60 7.36 15.93 2.37
C PHE A 60 6.19 16.52 3.14
N SER A 61 5.03 16.54 2.49
CA SER A 61 3.72 16.66 3.14
C SER A 61 3.10 15.28 3.29
N VAL A 62 2.97 14.78 4.52
CA VAL A 62 2.37 13.47 4.83
C VAL A 62 0.88 13.64 5.06
N MET A 63 0.06 12.96 4.26
CA MET A 63 -1.39 13.11 4.27
C MET A 63 -2.09 11.77 4.55
N PRO A 64 -3.22 11.78 5.28
CA PRO A 64 -4.05 10.59 5.39
C PRO A 64 -4.68 10.24 4.04
N GLY A 65 -4.98 8.95 3.83
CA GLY A 65 -5.57 8.48 2.59
C GLY A 65 -6.14 7.07 2.73
N GLY A 66 -6.16 6.34 1.63
CA GLY A 66 -6.59 4.94 1.56
C GLY A 66 -6.26 4.34 0.20
N GLY A 67 -5.97 3.05 0.14
CA GLY A 67 -5.32 2.40 -0.99
C GLY A 67 -5.88 2.77 -2.37
N ILE A 68 -7.18 2.63 -2.58
CA ILE A 68 -7.85 2.98 -3.86
C ILE A 68 -7.80 4.50 -4.12
N GLY A 69 -8.15 5.31 -3.10
CA GLY A 69 -8.13 6.77 -3.22
C GLY A 69 -6.73 7.33 -3.50
N ASN A 70 -5.68 6.68 -2.99
CA ASN A 70 -4.30 7.09 -3.23
C ASN A 70 -3.88 6.82 -4.68
N VAL A 71 -4.34 5.72 -5.29
CA VAL A 71 -4.13 5.43 -6.72
C VAL A 71 -4.75 6.52 -7.59
N GLU A 72 -5.99 6.94 -7.27
CA GLU A 72 -6.67 8.05 -7.98
C GLU A 72 -5.98 9.39 -7.74
N ALA A 73 -5.51 9.64 -6.52
CA ALA A 73 -4.78 10.86 -6.16
C ALA A 73 -3.45 10.96 -6.93
N LEU A 74 -2.72 9.86 -7.06
CA LEU A 74 -1.49 9.78 -7.83
C LEU A 74 -1.73 10.08 -9.30
N GLU A 75 -2.76 9.46 -9.90
CA GLU A 75 -3.16 9.70 -11.29
C GLU A 75 -3.51 11.16 -11.56
N SER A 76 -4.18 11.81 -10.62
CA SER A 76 -4.58 13.21 -10.74
C SER A 76 -3.50 14.22 -10.31
N GLY A 77 -2.30 13.76 -9.92
CA GLY A 77 -1.21 14.61 -9.44
C GLY A 77 -1.46 15.26 -8.08
N LYS A 78 -2.39 14.76 -7.29
CA LYS A 78 -2.66 15.22 -5.92
C LYS A 78 -1.63 14.72 -4.93
N CYS A 79 -0.93 13.64 -5.23
CA CYS A 79 0.22 13.16 -4.49
C CYS A 79 1.29 12.64 -5.46
N ASP A 80 2.52 12.49 -4.95
CA ASP A 80 3.69 12.02 -5.69
C ASP A 80 4.02 10.57 -5.33
N ILE A 81 3.76 10.18 -4.08
CA ILE A 81 3.89 8.81 -3.56
C ILE A 81 2.60 8.44 -2.86
N GLY A 82 2.13 7.20 -3.06
CA GLY A 82 0.93 6.68 -2.42
C GLY A 82 1.15 5.29 -1.82
N PHE A 83 0.53 5.05 -0.67
CA PHE A 83 0.35 3.70 -0.17
C PHE A 83 -0.86 3.06 -0.86
N ALA A 84 -0.68 1.86 -1.37
CA ALA A 84 -1.75 1.06 -1.96
C ALA A 84 -1.64 -0.39 -1.51
N ASN A 85 -2.66 -1.19 -1.80
CA ASN A 85 -2.49 -2.63 -1.84
C ASN A 85 -2.10 -3.02 -3.28
N SER A 86 -1.24 -4.02 -3.45
CA SER A 86 -0.81 -4.48 -4.78
C SER A 86 -1.98 -4.76 -5.72
N CYS A 87 -3.05 -5.37 -5.21
CA CYS A 87 -4.26 -5.63 -5.99
C CYS A 87 -4.97 -4.34 -6.43
N SER A 88 -5.06 -3.32 -5.56
CA SER A 88 -5.66 -2.03 -5.95
C SER A 88 -4.82 -1.30 -6.99
N ALA A 89 -3.49 -1.39 -6.91
CA ALA A 89 -2.60 -0.83 -7.92
C ALA A 89 -2.79 -1.54 -9.29
N VAL A 90 -2.88 -2.88 -9.29
CA VAL A 90 -3.15 -3.65 -10.52
C VAL A 90 -4.52 -3.31 -11.11
N ASP A 91 -5.58 -3.19 -10.29
CA ASP A 91 -6.90 -2.77 -10.78
C ASP A 91 -6.86 -1.36 -11.38
N GLY A 92 -6.14 -0.43 -10.74
CA GLY A 92 -5.92 0.91 -11.26
C GLY A 92 -5.21 0.89 -12.62
N LEU A 93 -4.14 0.12 -12.77
CA LEU A 93 -3.38 -0.01 -14.01
C LEU A 93 -4.26 -0.45 -15.18
N PHE A 94 -5.19 -1.38 -14.95
CA PHE A 94 -6.07 -1.91 -15.98
C PHE A 94 -7.42 -1.18 -16.08
N GLY A 95 -7.70 -0.20 -15.22
CA GLY A 95 -8.97 0.52 -15.15
C GLY A 95 -10.14 -0.38 -14.78
N ARG A 96 -9.87 -1.39 -13.93
CA ARG A 96 -10.91 -2.30 -13.42
C ARG A 96 -11.69 -1.62 -12.28
N PRO A 97 -12.93 -1.99 -12.04
CA PRO A 97 -13.68 -1.46 -10.89
C PRO A 97 -12.89 -1.58 -9.58
N PRO A 98 -12.90 -0.54 -8.71
CA PRO A 98 -13.79 0.63 -8.77
C PRO A 98 -13.30 1.78 -9.67
N PHE A 99 -12.16 1.65 -10.34
CA PHE A 99 -11.62 2.68 -11.21
C PHE A 99 -12.43 2.79 -12.51
N LYS A 100 -12.61 4.02 -13.00
CA LYS A 100 -13.37 4.33 -14.23
C LYS A 100 -12.50 4.37 -15.48
N LYS A 101 -11.18 4.42 -15.32
CA LYS A 101 -10.19 4.47 -16.40
C LYS A 101 -8.86 3.88 -15.91
N LYS A 102 -7.98 3.59 -16.86
CA LYS A 102 -6.59 3.19 -16.56
C LYS A 102 -5.84 4.32 -15.87
N MET A 103 -4.99 3.94 -14.90
CA MET A 103 -4.10 4.85 -14.19
C MET A 103 -2.71 4.79 -14.83
N GLU A 104 -2.43 5.78 -15.69
CA GLU A 104 -1.22 5.77 -16.53
C GLU A 104 0.00 6.42 -15.83
N ASN A 105 -0.27 7.32 -14.86
CA ASN A 105 0.79 8.02 -14.10
C ASN A 105 1.32 7.20 -12.91
N MET A 106 0.99 5.93 -12.80
CA MET A 106 1.39 5.09 -11.67
C MET A 106 2.54 4.17 -12.05
N ARG A 107 3.55 4.09 -11.16
CA ARG A 107 4.67 3.14 -11.23
C ARG A 107 4.89 2.48 -9.87
N GLN A 108 5.44 1.29 -9.88
CA GLN A 108 5.90 0.62 -8.67
C GLN A 108 7.15 1.30 -8.14
N LEU A 109 7.13 1.64 -6.84
CA LEU A 109 8.30 2.06 -6.09
C LEU A 109 8.88 0.91 -5.27
N ALA A 110 8.05 0.30 -4.40
CA ALA A 110 8.44 -0.81 -3.55
C ALA A 110 7.23 -1.58 -3.01
N ASN A 111 7.40 -2.87 -2.76
CA ASN A 111 6.51 -3.62 -1.86
C ASN A 111 7.11 -3.61 -0.45
N LEU A 112 6.30 -3.41 0.58
CA LEU A 112 6.81 -3.29 1.94
C LEU A 112 6.64 -4.59 2.73
N TYR A 113 5.42 -4.96 3.01
CA TYR A 113 5.11 -6.16 3.81
C TYR A 113 3.78 -6.77 3.38
N PRO A 114 3.57 -8.08 3.66
CA PRO A 114 2.34 -8.76 3.27
C PRO A 114 1.14 -8.31 4.09
N GLN A 115 -0.01 -8.30 3.45
CA GLN A 115 -1.32 -8.21 4.08
C GLN A 115 -2.13 -9.47 3.79
N TYR A 116 -2.99 -9.83 4.72
CA TYR A 116 -3.78 -11.04 4.71
C TYR A 116 -5.26 -10.68 4.74
N PHE A 117 -6.02 -11.21 3.80
CA PHE A 117 -7.47 -11.14 3.88
C PHE A 117 -7.95 -12.18 4.87
N GLN A 118 -8.59 -11.72 5.93
CA GLN A 118 -8.99 -12.53 7.07
C GLN A 118 -10.50 -12.53 7.17
N MET A 119 -11.08 -13.72 7.21
CA MET A 119 -12.53 -13.93 7.23
C MET A 119 -12.91 -14.59 8.56
N ALA A 120 -13.10 -13.78 9.60
CA ALA A 120 -13.51 -14.25 10.91
C ALA A 120 -15.03 -14.45 10.93
N VAL A 121 -15.48 -15.60 11.45
CA VAL A 121 -16.91 -15.89 11.69
C VAL A 121 -17.10 -16.37 13.12
N ALA A 122 -18.27 -16.07 13.70
CA ALA A 122 -18.62 -16.59 15.00
C ALA A 122 -18.77 -18.11 14.92
N GLU A 123 -18.09 -18.88 15.78
CA GLU A 123 -18.18 -20.36 15.79
C GLU A 123 -19.63 -20.84 15.95
N ALA A 124 -20.42 -20.17 16.81
CA ALA A 124 -21.81 -20.46 17.03
C ALA A 124 -22.76 -20.24 15.83
N SER A 125 -22.24 -19.53 14.78
CA SER A 125 -23.02 -19.29 13.55
C SER A 125 -23.16 -20.53 12.67
N GLY A 126 -22.32 -21.55 12.88
CA GLY A 126 -22.24 -22.74 12.05
C GLY A 126 -21.62 -22.55 10.68
N ILE A 127 -21.08 -21.35 10.37
CA ILE A 127 -20.43 -21.04 9.09
C ILE A 127 -19.09 -21.77 9.03
N LYS A 128 -18.89 -22.59 7.99
CA LYS A 128 -17.66 -23.35 7.75
C LYS A 128 -16.95 -22.95 6.44
N SER A 129 -17.67 -22.31 5.54
CA SER A 129 -17.18 -21.83 4.26
C SER A 129 -17.84 -20.49 3.88
N VAL A 130 -17.30 -19.81 2.87
CA VAL A 130 -17.91 -18.58 2.35
C VAL A 130 -19.31 -18.84 1.77
N ALA A 131 -19.58 -20.05 1.26
CA ALA A 131 -20.92 -20.42 0.75
C ALA A 131 -22.00 -20.34 1.85
N ASP A 132 -21.64 -20.59 3.11
CA ASP A 132 -22.56 -20.57 4.25
C ASP A 132 -22.92 -19.13 4.69
N MET A 133 -22.31 -18.11 4.06
CA MET A 133 -22.63 -16.70 4.32
C MET A 133 -24.03 -16.30 3.78
N LYS A 134 -24.65 -17.12 2.91
CA LYS A 134 -26.00 -16.84 2.42
C LYS A 134 -26.98 -16.65 3.57
N GLY A 135 -27.69 -15.52 3.55
CA GLY A 135 -28.66 -15.15 4.60
C GLY A 135 -28.04 -14.72 5.94
N LYS A 136 -26.71 -14.54 6.01
CA LYS A 136 -26.01 -14.08 7.22
C LYS A 136 -25.72 -12.58 7.16
N VAL A 137 -25.37 -12.00 8.30
CA VAL A 137 -24.94 -10.61 8.40
C VAL A 137 -23.42 -10.54 8.36
N LEU A 138 -22.90 -9.74 7.44
CA LEU A 138 -21.47 -9.47 7.27
C LEU A 138 -21.14 -8.07 7.79
N ALA A 139 -20.05 -7.93 8.55
CA ALA A 139 -19.32 -6.69 8.74
C ALA A 139 -18.08 -6.72 7.86
N CYS A 140 -17.86 -5.71 7.07
CA CYS A 140 -16.66 -5.58 6.24
C CYS A 140 -16.21 -4.11 6.19
N ASP A 141 -15.08 -3.88 5.53
CA ASP A 141 -14.48 -2.56 5.41
C ASP A 141 -15.44 -1.53 4.78
N ARG A 142 -15.15 -0.26 4.97
CA ARG A 142 -15.93 0.83 4.38
C ARG A 142 -15.89 0.76 2.86
N LYS A 143 -16.98 1.18 2.21
CA LYS A 143 -17.07 1.23 0.74
C LYS A 143 -15.91 2.03 0.14
N GLY A 144 -15.36 1.50 -0.95
CA GLY A 144 -14.22 2.10 -1.64
C GLY A 144 -12.87 1.79 -1.00
N LEU A 145 -12.81 0.91 0.00
CA LEU A 145 -11.56 0.35 0.52
C LEU A 145 -11.33 -1.08 0.00
N THR A 146 -10.08 -1.49 -0.02
CA THR A 146 -9.66 -2.78 -0.57
C THR A 146 -10.31 -3.98 0.12
N GLY A 147 -10.53 -3.91 1.43
CA GLY A 147 -11.18 -4.99 2.18
C GLY A 147 -12.64 -5.19 1.80
N GLU A 148 -13.36 -4.12 1.49
CA GLU A 148 -14.73 -4.20 0.98
C GLU A 148 -14.77 -4.82 -0.41
N GLN A 149 -13.96 -4.32 -1.33
CA GLN A 149 -13.84 -4.87 -2.68
C GLN A 149 -13.50 -6.37 -2.66
N LEU A 150 -12.54 -6.77 -1.81
CA LEU A 150 -12.12 -8.16 -1.70
C LEU A 150 -13.23 -9.03 -1.08
N SER A 151 -14.01 -8.50 -0.14
CA SER A 151 -15.19 -9.18 0.40
C SER A 151 -16.22 -9.48 -0.70
N GLU A 152 -16.49 -8.53 -1.58
CA GLU A 152 -17.39 -8.71 -2.72
C GLU A 152 -16.85 -9.76 -3.71
N LEU A 153 -15.55 -9.68 -4.05
CA LEU A 153 -14.92 -10.62 -4.97
C LEU A 153 -14.89 -12.05 -4.43
N VAL A 154 -14.62 -12.23 -3.14
CA VAL A 154 -14.64 -13.54 -2.48
C VAL A 154 -16.06 -14.12 -2.51
N LEU A 155 -17.08 -13.35 -2.19
CA LEU A 155 -18.46 -13.79 -2.34
C LEU A 155 -18.77 -14.21 -3.79
N LYS A 156 -18.33 -13.40 -4.75
CA LYS A 156 -18.58 -13.65 -6.18
C LYS A 156 -17.98 -14.95 -6.69
N VAL A 157 -16.77 -15.34 -6.28
CA VAL A 157 -16.17 -16.63 -6.70
C VAL A 157 -16.88 -17.84 -6.07
N TYR A 158 -17.74 -17.62 -5.06
CA TYR A 158 -18.67 -18.62 -4.52
C TYR A 158 -20.08 -18.50 -5.11
N GLY A 159 -20.29 -17.66 -6.12
CA GLY A 159 -21.60 -17.45 -6.75
C GLY A 159 -22.58 -16.65 -5.90
N LEU A 160 -22.05 -15.91 -4.89
CA LEU A 160 -22.81 -15.03 -4.02
C LEU A 160 -22.57 -13.57 -4.33
N SER A 161 -23.48 -12.73 -3.89
CA SER A 161 -23.37 -11.28 -3.90
C SER A 161 -23.85 -10.71 -2.56
N TYR A 162 -23.68 -9.43 -2.34
CA TYR A 162 -24.23 -8.77 -1.15
C TYR A 162 -25.77 -8.90 -1.03
N LYS A 163 -26.48 -9.13 -2.15
CA LYS A 163 -27.93 -9.34 -2.16
C LYS A 163 -28.35 -10.70 -1.57
N ASP A 164 -27.44 -11.66 -1.54
CA ASP A 164 -27.67 -12.99 -0.99
C ASP A 164 -27.45 -13.03 0.54
N LEU A 165 -26.91 -11.96 1.11
CA LEU A 165 -26.70 -11.79 2.54
C LEU A 165 -27.93 -11.14 3.19
N ALA A 166 -28.16 -11.40 4.48
CA ALA A 166 -29.22 -10.70 5.21
C ALA A 166 -28.94 -9.21 5.35
N LYS A 167 -27.67 -8.85 5.58
CA LYS A 167 -27.21 -7.46 5.68
C LYS A 167 -25.69 -7.39 5.49
N VAL A 168 -25.20 -6.28 4.94
CA VAL A 168 -23.78 -5.92 4.92
C VAL A 168 -23.59 -4.58 5.64
N ASN A 169 -22.73 -4.57 6.65
CA ASN A 169 -22.34 -3.38 7.39
C ASN A 169 -20.95 -2.95 6.91
N HIS A 170 -20.89 -1.81 6.23
CA HIS A 170 -19.63 -1.20 5.78
C HIS A 170 -19.12 -0.26 6.88
N VAL A 171 -18.19 -0.75 7.72
CA VAL A 171 -17.82 -0.11 8.98
C VAL A 171 -16.30 -0.07 9.19
N SER A 172 -15.85 0.59 10.26
CA SER A 172 -14.46 0.48 10.72
C SER A 172 -14.19 -0.90 11.33
N TYR A 173 -12.91 -1.27 11.51
CA TYR A 173 -12.57 -2.55 12.14
C TYR A 173 -13.06 -2.61 13.59
N SER A 174 -12.98 -1.53 14.35
CA SER A 174 -13.51 -1.47 15.73
C SER A 174 -15.02 -1.67 15.77
N ASP A 175 -15.77 -1.03 14.86
CA ASP A 175 -17.23 -1.22 14.78
C ASP A 175 -17.58 -2.65 14.33
N GLY A 176 -16.79 -3.23 13.40
CA GLY A 176 -16.95 -4.62 12.97
C GLY A 176 -16.76 -5.61 14.12
N VAL A 177 -15.75 -5.38 14.96
CA VAL A 177 -15.54 -6.16 16.20
C VAL A 177 -16.74 -6.03 17.15
N SER A 178 -17.22 -4.81 17.38
CA SER A 178 -18.40 -4.56 18.23
C SER A 178 -19.64 -5.30 17.71
N LEU A 179 -19.95 -5.18 16.40
CA LEU A 179 -21.06 -5.89 15.78
C LEU A 179 -20.97 -7.42 15.96
N MET A 180 -19.76 -7.99 15.87
CA MET A 180 -19.53 -9.41 16.11
C MET A 180 -19.73 -9.78 17.59
N LYS A 181 -19.17 -8.99 18.51
CA LYS A 181 -19.31 -9.20 19.96
C LYS A 181 -20.77 -9.12 20.42
N ASP A 182 -21.53 -8.20 19.87
CA ASP A 182 -22.94 -8.01 20.18
C ASP A 182 -23.87 -9.02 19.49
N GLY A 183 -23.32 -9.88 18.61
CA GLY A 183 -24.09 -10.86 17.84
C GLY A 183 -24.88 -10.27 16.67
N HIS A 184 -24.66 -9.00 16.35
CA HIS A 184 -25.30 -8.30 15.24
C HIS A 184 -24.68 -8.63 13.87
N ALA A 185 -23.50 -9.26 13.84
CA ALA A 185 -22.89 -9.83 12.64
C ALA A 185 -22.39 -11.25 12.93
N GLN A 186 -22.44 -12.13 11.92
CA GLN A 186 -21.90 -13.49 11.99
C GLN A 186 -20.56 -13.63 11.30
N GLY A 187 -20.21 -12.71 10.42
CA GLY A 187 -18.92 -12.63 9.75
C GLY A 187 -18.30 -11.23 9.83
N PHE A 188 -16.98 -11.19 9.98
CA PHE A 188 -16.18 -9.98 9.92
C PHE A 188 -14.97 -10.20 8.98
N PHE A 189 -14.97 -9.51 7.84
CA PHE A 189 -13.97 -9.64 6.79
C PHE A 189 -13.12 -8.37 6.70
N LEU A 190 -11.79 -8.54 6.73
CA LEU A 190 -10.84 -7.43 6.73
C LEU A 190 -9.55 -7.83 6.03
N ILE A 191 -8.78 -6.84 5.56
CA ILE A 191 -7.43 -7.04 5.03
C ILE A 191 -6.43 -6.24 5.85
N THR A 192 -5.50 -6.92 6.52
CA THR A 192 -4.47 -6.30 7.35
C THR A 192 -3.33 -7.29 7.61
N THR A 193 -2.35 -6.88 8.43
CA THR A 193 -1.26 -7.74 8.91
C THR A 193 -1.75 -8.82 9.88
N ILE A 194 -0.88 -9.78 10.20
CA ILE A 194 -1.10 -10.81 11.22
C ILE A 194 0.00 -10.75 12.29
N PRO A 195 -0.34 -10.91 13.58
CA PRO A 195 -1.70 -10.96 14.12
C PRO A 195 -2.39 -9.59 14.11
N SER A 196 -3.68 -9.57 13.75
CA SER A 196 -4.52 -8.37 13.81
C SER A 196 -5.05 -8.15 15.23
N SER A 197 -4.89 -6.94 15.76
CA SER A 197 -5.47 -6.56 17.07
C SER A 197 -6.98 -6.73 17.10
N SER A 198 -7.68 -6.43 15.99
CA SER A 198 -9.12 -6.60 15.88
C SER A 198 -9.56 -8.07 15.99
N ILE A 199 -8.80 -8.99 15.39
CA ILE A 199 -9.10 -10.43 15.51
C ILE A 199 -8.73 -10.95 16.89
N ILE A 200 -7.61 -10.48 17.48
CA ILE A 200 -7.24 -10.83 18.87
C ILE A 200 -8.34 -10.38 19.84
N ASP A 201 -8.79 -9.13 19.72
CA ASP A 201 -9.86 -8.58 20.58
C ASP A 201 -11.17 -9.35 20.44
N LEU A 202 -11.54 -9.70 19.20
CA LEU A 202 -12.71 -10.52 18.95
C LEU A 202 -12.57 -11.93 19.54
N ALA A 203 -11.41 -12.59 19.36
CA ALA A 203 -11.13 -13.93 19.85
C ALA A 203 -11.06 -14.02 21.39
N ALA A 204 -10.70 -12.92 22.05
CA ALA A 204 -10.71 -12.85 23.52
C ALA A 204 -12.12 -12.87 24.12
N ASP A 205 -13.12 -12.39 23.39
CA ASP A 205 -14.51 -12.27 23.84
C ASP A 205 -15.40 -13.43 23.35
N ARG A 206 -15.14 -13.93 22.13
CA ARG A 206 -15.96 -14.94 21.46
C ARG A 206 -15.13 -16.02 20.79
N LYS A 207 -15.66 -17.24 20.78
CA LYS A 207 -15.12 -18.31 19.94
C LYS A 207 -15.34 -17.97 18.47
N ILE A 208 -14.25 -17.89 17.73
CA ILE A 208 -14.26 -17.58 16.30
C ILE A 208 -13.65 -18.73 15.49
N ARG A 209 -13.98 -18.73 14.22
CA ARG A 209 -13.33 -19.51 13.17
C ARG A 209 -12.80 -18.55 12.12
N LEU A 210 -11.62 -18.81 11.58
CA LEU A 210 -11.17 -18.18 10.34
C LEU A 210 -11.47 -19.11 9.17
N LEU A 211 -12.09 -18.57 8.12
CA LEU A 211 -12.41 -19.35 6.93
C LEU A 211 -11.19 -19.45 6.01
N SER A 212 -10.90 -20.67 5.55
CA SER A 212 -9.92 -20.92 4.48
C SER A 212 -10.60 -20.86 3.11
N LEU A 213 -9.82 -20.45 2.09
CA LEU A 213 -10.18 -20.56 0.69
C LEU A 213 -9.46 -21.79 0.10
N PRO A 214 -10.14 -22.68 -0.61
CA PRO A 214 -9.51 -23.76 -1.36
C PRO A 214 -8.74 -23.20 -2.57
N ASP A 215 -7.80 -23.98 -3.10
CA ASP A 215 -6.87 -23.53 -4.14
C ASP A 215 -7.56 -23.07 -5.42
N ASP A 216 -8.63 -23.73 -5.83
CA ASP A 216 -9.43 -23.30 -7.00
C ASP A 216 -9.99 -21.89 -6.83
N LYS A 217 -10.50 -21.54 -5.65
CA LYS A 217 -11.02 -20.20 -5.35
C LYS A 217 -9.92 -19.15 -5.27
N ILE A 218 -8.75 -19.52 -4.74
CA ILE A 218 -7.56 -18.66 -4.76
C ILE A 218 -7.15 -18.38 -6.21
N GLN A 219 -7.07 -19.42 -7.04
CA GLN A 219 -6.75 -19.27 -8.47
C GLN A 219 -7.77 -18.42 -9.22
N ASP A 220 -9.06 -18.57 -8.94
CA ASP A 220 -10.10 -17.75 -9.57
C ASP A 220 -9.95 -16.27 -9.20
N LEU A 221 -9.62 -15.96 -7.93
CA LEU A 221 -9.31 -14.59 -7.52
C LEU A 221 -8.04 -14.05 -8.22
N GLN A 222 -6.99 -14.87 -8.35
CA GLN A 222 -5.75 -14.50 -9.03
C GLN A 222 -5.94 -14.28 -10.54
N LYS A 223 -6.84 -15.02 -11.19
CA LYS A 223 -7.24 -14.75 -12.59
C LYS A 223 -7.94 -13.41 -12.74
N ILE A 224 -8.74 -12.99 -11.74
CA ILE A 224 -9.39 -11.68 -11.72
C ILE A 224 -8.34 -10.58 -11.55
N ASN A 225 -7.39 -10.78 -10.65
CA ASN A 225 -6.38 -9.78 -10.34
C ASN A 225 -5.07 -10.44 -9.87
N SER A 226 -3.99 -10.28 -10.67
CA SER A 226 -2.66 -10.84 -10.37
C SER A 226 -2.00 -10.25 -9.11
N GLY A 227 -2.50 -9.13 -8.61
CA GLY A 227 -2.05 -8.55 -7.34
C GLY A 227 -2.55 -9.29 -6.10
N PHE A 228 -3.47 -10.26 -6.24
CA PHE A 228 -3.85 -11.17 -5.17
C PHE A 228 -2.84 -12.30 -5.07
N LEU A 229 -2.29 -12.48 -3.90
CA LEU A 229 -1.27 -13.47 -3.63
C LEU A 229 -1.82 -14.52 -2.66
N LYS A 230 -1.49 -15.80 -2.90
CA LYS A 230 -1.79 -16.85 -1.93
C LYS A 230 -1.07 -16.54 -0.62
N ARG A 231 -1.80 -16.61 0.48
CA ARG A 231 -1.31 -16.36 1.84
C ARG A 231 -1.76 -17.48 2.77
N VAL A 232 -0.92 -17.78 3.74
CA VAL A 232 -1.24 -18.74 4.81
C VAL A 232 -1.04 -18.03 6.14
N ILE A 233 -2.08 -18.04 6.97
CA ILE A 233 -2.01 -17.61 8.37
C ILE A 233 -1.60 -18.86 9.16
N PRO A 234 -0.47 -18.84 9.86
CA PRO A 234 0.00 -20.00 10.63
C PRO A 234 -0.96 -20.38 11.74
N LYS A 235 -1.05 -21.67 12.05
CA LYS A 235 -1.76 -22.15 13.24
C LYS A 235 -1.25 -21.45 14.50
N GLY A 236 -2.16 -21.19 15.44
CA GLY A 236 -1.82 -20.54 16.70
C GLY A 236 -1.57 -19.02 16.59
N THR A 237 -1.78 -18.41 15.41
CA THR A 237 -1.71 -16.94 15.26
C THR A 237 -2.76 -16.24 16.12
N TYR A 238 -3.92 -16.85 16.30
CA TYR A 238 -5.01 -16.32 17.11
C TYR A 238 -5.50 -17.35 18.13
N PRO A 239 -6.00 -16.92 19.30
CA PRO A 239 -6.63 -17.82 20.28
C PRO A 239 -7.75 -18.64 19.65
N GLY A 240 -7.72 -19.97 19.83
CA GLY A 240 -8.75 -20.89 19.31
C GLY A 240 -8.64 -21.19 17.81
N VAL A 241 -7.60 -20.72 17.12
CA VAL A 241 -7.32 -21.06 15.70
C VAL A 241 -6.08 -21.95 15.65
N ASP A 242 -6.26 -23.25 15.91
CA ASP A 242 -5.18 -24.25 16.00
C ASP A 242 -4.93 -24.99 14.67
N TYR A 243 -5.26 -24.34 13.55
CA TYR A 243 -5.09 -24.83 12.19
C TYR A 243 -4.54 -23.73 11.29
N GLU A 244 -3.93 -24.11 10.17
CA GLU A 244 -3.52 -23.17 9.14
C GLU A 244 -4.72 -22.66 8.35
N VAL A 245 -4.72 -21.36 8.05
CA VAL A 245 -5.76 -20.71 7.25
C VAL A 245 -5.17 -20.21 5.97
N GLN A 246 -5.43 -20.90 4.87
CA GLN A 246 -5.01 -20.40 3.57
C GLN A 246 -6.08 -19.48 2.97
N GLY A 247 -5.61 -18.48 2.24
CA GLY A 247 -6.45 -17.50 1.58
C GLY A 247 -5.67 -16.65 0.61
N VAL A 248 -6.18 -15.46 0.38
CA VAL A 248 -5.49 -14.45 -0.43
C VAL A 248 -5.10 -13.25 0.42
N GLY A 249 -4.19 -12.48 -0.10
CA GLY A 249 -3.79 -11.20 0.45
C GLY A 249 -3.12 -10.37 -0.61
N ALA A 250 -2.47 -9.31 -0.18
CA ALA A 250 -1.75 -8.38 -1.03
C ALA A 250 -0.43 -7.99 -0.38
N PHE A 251 0.39 -7.18 -1.05
CA PHE A 251 1.42 -6.40 -0.38
C PHE A 251 0.89 -5.01 0.00
N THR A 252 1.40 -4.44 1.09
CA THR A 252 1.48 -3.01 1.23
C THR A 252 2.45 -2.52 0.17
N HIS A 253 1.96 -1.74 -0.78
CA HIS A 253 2.64 -1.36 -2.00
C HIS A 253 2.83 0.16 -2.02
N LEU A 254 4.05 0.62 -2.24
CA LEU A 254 4.32 2.02 -2.54
C LEU A 254 4.29 2.22 -4.05
N ILE A 255 3.40 3.11 -4.47
CA ILE A 255 3.27 3.60 -5.84
C ILE A 255 3.82 5.02 -5.93
N ILE A 256 4.37 5.38 -7.08
CA ILE A 256 5.01 6.67 -7.32
C ILE A 256 4.62 7.22 -8.69
N GLY A 257 4.60 8.55 -8.83
CA GLY A 257 4.29 9.23 -10.08
C GLY A 257 5.32 8.96 -11.17
N ALA A 258 4.86 8.56 -12.35
CA ALA A 258 5.71 8.19 -13.49
C ALA A 258 6.59 9.32 -14.01
N LYS A 259 6.25 10.57 -13.69
CA LYS A 259 6.95 11.78 -14.20
C LYS A 259 8.04 12.30 -13.27
N LEU A 260 8.23 11.69 -12.10
CA LEU A 260 9.32 12.10 -11.22
C LEU A 260 10.68 11.76 -11.85
N PRO A 261 11.74 12.56 -11.58
CA PRO A 261 13.06 12.33 -12.14
C PRO A 261 13.64 10.97 -11.71
N ASP A 262 14.19 10.22 -12.66
CA ASP A 262 14.75 8.88 -12.41
C ASP A 262 15.83 8.86 -11.33
N ASP A 263 16.71 9.86 -11.30
CA ASP A 263 17.76 9.97 -10.28
C ASP A 263 17.17 10.18 -8.88
N LEU A 264 16.17 11.04 -8.77
CA LEU A 264 15.48 11.26 -7.50
C LEU A 264 14.82 9.97 -7.00
N VAL A 265 14.09 9.26 -7.88
CA VAL A 265 13.40 8.02 -7.51
C VAL A 265 14.39 6.90 -7.19
N TYR A 266 15.54 6.83 -7.89
CA TYR A 266 16.63 5.91 -7.53
C TYR A 266 17.12 6.18 -6.10
N ARG A 267 17.41 7.43 -5.74
CA ARG A 267 17.85 7.80 -4.38
C ARG A 267 16.78 7.50 -3.33
N ILE A 268 15.51 7.82 -3.61
CA ILE A 268 14.38 7.49 -2.73
C ILE A 268 14.30 5.97 -2.50
N THR A 269 14.39 5.17 -3.57
CA THR A 269 14.34 3.71 -3.48
C THR A 269 15.49 3.17 -2.62
N LYS A 270 16.70 3.69 -2.82
CA LYS A 270 17.88 3.34 -2.01
C LYS A 270 17.68 3.65 -0.53
N VAL A 271 17.16 4.83 -0.21
CA VAL A 271 16.84 5.20 1.18
C VAL A 271 15.84 4.25 1.79
N ILE A 272 14.76 3.92 1.08
CA ILE A 272 13.76 2.97 1.57
C ILE A 272 14.39 1.59 1.83
N ALA A 273 15.17 1.09 0.88
CA ALA A 273 15.76 -0.25 0.95
C ALA A 273 16.82 -0.38 2.06
N THR A 274 17.55 0.70 2.38
CA THR A 274 18.59 0.68 3.41
C THR A 274 18.09 1.05 4.82
N ASN A 275 16.79 1.39 4.97
CA ASN A 275 16.20 1.77 6.26
C ASN A 275 15.07 0.83 6.72
N THR A 276 14.92 -0.36 6.13
CA THR A 276 13.83 -1.30 6.48
C THR A 276 13.83 -1.69 7.95
N SER A 277 15.02 -1.87 8.56
CA SER A 277 15.15 -2.16 10.00
C SER A 277 14.61 -1.03 10.88
N ARG A 278 14.85 0.23 10.52
CA ARG A 278 14.29 1.39 11.22
C ARG A 278 12.77 1.46 11.07
N PHE A 279 12.24 1.09 9.92
CA PHE A 279 10.80 1.05 9.70
C PHE A 279 10.13 -0.07 10.50
N ALA A 280 10.87 -1.12 10.87
CA ALA A 280 10.39 -2.18 11.76
C ALA A 280 10.10 -1.69 13.19
N ASP A 281 10.72 -0.60 13.63
CA ASP A 281 10.41 0.04 14.92
C ASP A 281 9.01 0.68 14.91
N VAL A 282 8.51 1.04 13.72
CA VAL A 282 7.18 1.63 13.52
C VAL A 282 6.14 0.56 13.17
N VAL A 283 6.49 -0.35 12.27
CA VAL A 283 5.62 -1.46 11.83
C VAL A 283 6.43 -2.75 11.85
N LYS A 284 6.12 -3.62 12.80
CA LYS A 284 6.87 -4.88 13.05
C LYS A 284 7.00 -5.77 11.80
N ASP A 285 6.02 -5.71 10.91
CA ASP A 285 6.00 -6.47 9.65
C ASP A 285 7.09 -6.04 8.66
N MET A 286 7.74 -4.90 8.88
CA MET A 286 8.95 -4.49 8.14
C MET A 286 10.21 -5.24 8.59
N LYS A 287 10.15 -6.01 9.70
CA LYS A 287 11.31 -6.76 10.19
C LYS A 287 11.71 -7.85 9.20
N GLY A 288 12.97 -7.78 8.75
CA GLY A 288 13.51 -8.75 7.79
C GLY A 288 13.13 -8.52 6.34
N VAL A 289 12.42 -7.45 6.02
CA VAL A 289 12.16 -7.05 4.62
C VAL A 289 13.48 -6.72 3.92
N THR A 290 13.74 -7.41 2.82
CA THR A 290 14.97 -7.32 2.03
C THR A 290 14.73 -6.51 0.74
N PRO A 291 15.78 -6.08 0.04
CA PRO A 291 15.64 -5.49 -1.29
C PRO A 291 14.90 -6.39 -2.29
N LYS A 292 15.03 -7.73 -2.16
CA LYS A 292 14.30 -8.70 -2.99
C LYS A 292 12.79 -8.64 -2.73
N ASP A 293 12.38 -8.49 -1.48
CA ASP A 293 10.96 -8.35 -1.13
C ASP A 293 10.40 -7.01 -1.64
N LEU A 294 11.17 -5.91 -1.49
CA LEU A 294 10.80 -4.60 -2.01
C LEU A 294 10.63 -4.60 -3.53
N ALA A 295 11.45 -5.40 -4.23
CA ALA A 295 11.45 -5.53 -5.68
C ALA A 295 10.53 -6.66 -6.20
N PHE A 296 9.63 -7.21 -5.38
CA PHE A 296 8.72 -8.26 -5.85
C PHE A 296 7.79 -7.72 -6.94
N ASP A 297 7.73 -8.42 -8.08
CA ASP A 297 6.86 -8.02 -9.19
C ASP A 297 5.41 -8.40 -8.90
N VAL A 298 4.54 -7.40 -8.85
CA VAL A 298 3.09 -7.57 -8.67
C VAL A 298 2.31 -7.25 -9.95
N GLY A 299 2.99 -7.07 -11.07
CA GLY A 299 2.38 -6.74 -12.37
C GLY A 299 2.13 -5.24 -12.57
N VAL A 300 2.73 -4.38 -11.74
CA VAL A 300 2.75 -2.92 -11.93
C VAL A 300 4.12 -2.51 -12.45
N PRO A 301 4.25 -1.77 -13.57
CA PRO A 301 5.54 -1.35 -14.10
C PRO A 301 6.35 -0.56 -13.06
N TYR A 302 7.63 -0.90 -12.92
CA TYR A 302 8.54 -0.15 -12.06
C TYR A 302 8.75 1.26 -12.58
N HIS A 303 9.00 2.20 -11.66
CA HIS A 303 9.61 3.45 -12.04
C HIS A 303 11.06 3.17 -12.50
N PRO A 304 11.54 3.80 -13.60
CA PRO A 304 12.89 3.53 -14.11
C PRO A 304 13.99 3.72 -13.06
N GLY A 305 13.86 4.75 -12.21
CA GLY A 305 14.78 4.99 -11.10
C GLY A 305 14.77 3.88 -10.06
N ALA A 306 13.59 3.33 -9.72
CA ALA A 306 13.49 2.21 -8.80
C ALA A 306 14.08 0.93 -9.39
N LEU A 307 13.78 0.64 -10.66
CA LEU A 307 14.32 -0.50 -11.38
C LEU A 307 15.86 -0.43 -11.48
N LYS A 308 16.41 0.77 -11.70
CA LYS A 308 17.87 0.99 -11.71
C LYS A 308 18.51 0.55 -10.40
N TYR A 309 17.95 0.94 -9.27
CA TYR A 309 18.44 0.51 -7.96
C TYR A 309 18.34 -1.01 -7.76
N TYR A 310 17.20 -1.61 -8.10
CA TYR A 310 16.99 -3.06 -7.94
C TYR A 310 17.92 -3.90 -8.81
N LYS A 311 18.24 -3.44 -10.01
CA LYS A 311 19.27 -4.05 -10.88
C LYS A 311 20.67 -3.93 -10.29
N GLU A 312 21.03 -2.76 -9.74
CA GLU A 312 22.33 -2.55 -9.09
C GLU A 312 22.58 -3.53 -7.93
N VAL A 313 21.54 -3.84 -7.16
CA VAL A 313 21.66 -4.77 -6.03
C VAL A 313 21.34 -6.24 -6.41
N GLY A 314 21.14 -6.54 -7.70
CA GLY A 314 21.03 -7.89 -8.23
C GLY A 314 19.72 -8.62 -7.89
N VAL A 315 18.61 -7.88 -7.69
CA VAL A 315 17.31 -8.47 -7.33
C VAL A 315 16.24 -8.32 -8.43
N GLN A 316 16.59 -7.71 -9.57
CA GLN A 316 15.81 -7.59 -10.81
C GLN A 316 16.70 -7.76 -12.04
#